data_5b3d3e2360a840996f5b1fe6b5163683
#
_entry.id   5b3d3e2360a840996f5b1fe6b5163683
#
_cell.length_a   1.000
_cell.length_b   1.000
_cell.length_c   1.000
_cell.angle_alpha   90.00
_cell.angle_beta   90.00
_cell.angle_gamma   90.00
#
_symmetry.space_group_name_H-M   'P 1'
#
loop_
_entity.id
_entity.type
_entity.pdbx_description
1 polymer ?
#
loop_
_entity_poly.entity_id
_entity_poly.type
_entity_poly.pdbx_seq_one_letter_code
_entity_poly.pdbx_strand_id
1 'polypeptide(L)'
;KMLKEHSEGVICSSACLGGPLSKDYWTHREQGPEAVKRAMSETVGRFKDIFGDRFYGELQWNAIPEQHDVNQYIIDVCAEQGVELISTADSHYPRPELFKDRELYKQIGWLGKSKPDYAETKLPQSREELKYELYPKNGEQMYEAFERYSNACDRSYDAGLVRDSISRTHSIAHDRIEDFYPDR
;
A
#
# COMPACT_ATOMS: atom_id res chain seq x y z
N LYS A 1 2.05 20.12 -11.89
CA LYS A 1 2.97 21.27 -11.95
C LYS A 1 3.79 21.34 -10.67
N MET A 2 3.21 21.58 -9.51
CA MET A 2 3.89 21.67 -8.20
C MET A 2 4.79 20.47 -7.90
N LEU A 3 4.29 19.23 -8.01
CA LEU A 3 5.12 18.04 -7.79
C LEU A 3 6.37 17.99 -8.66
N LYS A 4 6.26 18.37 -9.94
CA LYS A 4 7.40 18.38 -10.85
C LYS A 4 8.44 19.47 -10.50
N GLU A 5 7.98 20.59 -9.95
CA GLU A 5 8.86 21.71 -9.56
C GLU A 5 9.57 21.45 -8.22
N HIS A 6 9.05 20.53 -7.38
CA HIS A 6 9.54 20.25 -6.03
C HIS A 6 9.81 18.75 -5.78
N SER A 7 10.14 18.00 -6.82
CA SER A 7 10.39 16.54 -6.70
C SER A 7 11.83 16.18 -6.34
N GLU A 8 12.76 17.13 -6.38
CA GLU A 8 14.16 16.89 -6.04
C GLU A 8 14.29 16.45 -4.57
N GLY A 9 15.05 15.40 -4.31
CA GLY A 9 15.23 14.83 -2.96
C GLY A 9 14.02 14.11 -2.38
N VAL A 10 12.89 14.01 -3.12
CA VAL A 10 11.66 13.35 -2.64
C VAL A 10 11.54 11.96 -3.21
N ILE A 11 11.29 10.96 -2.36
CA ILE A 11 10.89 9.60 -2.72
C ILE A 11 9.37 9.52 -2.68
N CYS A 12 8.77 8.86 -3.66
CA CYS A 12 7.33 8.75 -3.82
C CYS A 12 6.89 7.29 -3.97
N SER A 13 5.77 6.92 -3.36
CA SER A 13 5.12 5.62 -3.58
C SER A 13 3.69 5.79 -4.08
N SER A 14 3.10 4.69 -4.57
CA SER A 14 1.74 4.71 -5.10
C SER A 14 0.63 4.78 -4.04
N ALA A 15 1.00 4.76 -2.77
CA ALA A 15 0.11 4.80 -1.60
C ALA A 15 -0.85 3.60 -1.48
N CYS A 16 -1.82 3.67 -0.54
CA CYS A 16 -2.76 2.61 -0.15
C CYS A 16 -4.01 2.55 -1.05
N LEU A 17 -5.05 1.82 -0.62
CA LEU A 17 -6.37 1.75 -1.29
C LEU A 17 -7.05 3.12 -1.48
N GLY A 18 -6.63 4.17 -0.78
CA GLY A 18 -7.03 5.56 -1.01
C GLY A 18 -6.16 6.31 -2.02
N GLY A 19 -5.12 5.68 -2.53
CA GLY A 19 -4.14 6.27 -3.43
C GLY A 19 -4.58 6.40 -4.89
N PRO A 20 -3.76 7.04 -5.73
CA PRO A 20 -4.12 7.33 -7.13
C PRO A 20 -4.33 6.06 -7.97
N LEU A 21 -3.52 5.00 -7.81
CA LEU A 21 -3.68 3.76 -8.56
C LEU A 21 -4.95 3.02 -8.16
N SER A 22 -5.26 2.96 -6.88
CA SER A 22 -6.52 2.39 -6.41
C SER A 22 -7.73 3.19 -6.90
N LYS A 23 -7.62 4.52 -6.98
CA LYS A 23 -8.66 5.35 -7.58
C LYS A 23 -8.91 4.99 -9.05
N ASP A 24 -7.86 4.72 -9.81
CA ASP A 24 -8.00 4.27 -11.21
C ASP A 24 -8.70 2.90 -11.27
N TYR A 25 -8.36 1.96 -10.37
CA TYR A 25 -9.06 0.69 -10.25
C TYR A 25 -10.56 0.88 -9.97
N TRP A 26 -10.91 1.64 -8.92
CA TRP A 26 -12.32 1.88 -8.56
C TRP A 26 -13.11 2.57 -9.67
N THR A 27 -12.47 3.46 -10.42
CA THR A 27 -13.13 4.24 -11.49
C THR A 27 -13.40 3.39 -12.73
N HIS A 28 -12.52 2.45 -13.02
CA HIS A 28 -12.54 1.73 -14.32
C HIS A 28 -12.88 0.24 -14.21
N ARG A 29 -13.02 -0.35 -13.01
CA ARG A 29 -13.25 -1.79 -12.83
C ARG A 29 -14.47 -2.33 -13.57
N GLU A 30 -15.56 -1.57 -13.64
CA GLU A 30 -16.78 -1.95 -14.36
C GLU A 30 -16.60 -1.92 -15.90
N GLN A 31 -15.55 -1.28 -16.40
CA GLN A 31 -15.20 -1.21 -17.80
C GLN A 31 -14.30 -2.38 -18.25
N GLY A 32 -13.88 -3.22 -17.31
CA GLY A 32 -13.06 -4.41 -17.52
C GLY A 32 -11.56 -4.20 -17.26
N PRO A 33 -10.81 -5.31 -17.23
CA PRO A 33 -9.39 -5.31 -16.79
C PRO A 33 -8.48 -4.44 -17.66
N GLU A 34 -8.70 -4.40 -18.96
CA GLU A 34 -7.88 -3.58 -19.87
C GLU A 34 -8.04 -2.07 -19.61
N ALA A 35 -9.23 -1.62 -19.21
CA ALA A 35 -9.48 -0.23 -18.87
C ALA A 35 -8.75 0.16 -17.56
N VAL A 36 -8.79 -0.70 -16.55
CA VAL A 36 -8.06 -0.54 -15.30
C VAL A 36 -6.57 -0.47 -15.56
N LYS A 37 -6.02 -1.46 -16.28
CA LYS A 37 -4.59 -1.56 -16.57
C LYS A 37 -4.08 -0.32 -17.29
N ARG A 38 -4.81 0.14 -18.32
CA ARG A 38 -4.46 1.36 -19.06
C ARG A 38 -4.45 2.59 -18.17
N ALA A 39 -5.49 2.81 -17.35
CA ALA A 39 -5.57 3.97 -16.45
C ALA A 39 -4.44 3.97 -15.43
N MET A 40 -4.17 2.81 -14.80
CA MET A 40 -3.08 2.68 -13.84
C MET A 40 -1.70 2.86 -14.50
N SER A 41 -1.52 2.33 -15.71
CA SER A 41 -0.28 2.49 -16.49
C SER A 41 -0.02 3.97 -16.82
N GLU A 42 -1.04 4.73 -17.21
CA GLU A 42 -0.91 6.18 -17.44
C GLU A 42 -0.54 6.92 -16.15
N THR A 43 -1.10 6.52 -15.02
CA THR A 43 -0.79 7.13 -13.72
C THR A 43 0.64 6.79 -13.27
N VAL A 44 1.08 5.54 -13.40
CA VAL A 44 2.47 5.11 -13.12
C VAL A 44 3.45 5.90 -14.00
N GLY A 45 3.18 6.01 -15.31
CA GLY A 45 4.01 6.78 -16.24
C GLY A 45 4.17 8.24 -15.80
N ARG A 46 3.08 8.90 -15.41
CA ARG A 46 3.13 10.29 -14.92
C ARG A 46 3.98 10.45 -13.66
N PHE A 47 3.90 9.53 -12.70
CA PHE A 47 4.72 9.58 -11.49
C PHE A 47 6.19 9.25 -11.81
N LYS A 48 6.44 8.28 -12.68
CA LYS A 48 7.79 7.95 -13.14
C LYS A 48 8.44 9.12 -13.88
N ASP A 49 7.72 9.88 -14.70
CA ASP A 49 8.20 11.09 -15.37
C ASP A 49 8.59 12.21 -14.40
N ILE A 50 8.01 12.21 -13.20
CA ILE A 50 8.30 13.23 -12.18
C ILE A 50 9.45 12.80 -11.26
N PHE A 51 9.41 11.54 -10.78
CA PHE A 51 10.31 11.06 -9.72
C PHE A 51 11.42 10.13 -10.23
N GLY A 52 11.32 9.63 -11.47
CA GLY A 52 12.29 8.70 -12.05
C GLY A 52 12.34 7.39 -11.25
N ASP A 53 13.57 7.00 -10.86
CA ASP A 53 13.88 5.84 -10.03
C ASP A 53 13.52 6.01 -8.54
N ARG A 54 13.01 7.15 -8.15
CA ARG A 54 12.51 7.46 -6.80
C ARG A 54 11.00 7.24 -6.65
N PHE A 55 10.32 6.76 -7.70
CA PHE A 55 8.94 6.32 -7.65
C PHE A 55 8.86 4.82 -7.48
N TYR A 56 8.02 4.35 -6.55
CA TYR A 56 7.81 2.93 -6.23
C TYR A 56 6.34 2.56 -6.30
N GLY A 57 6.05 1.36 -6.86
CA GLY A 57 4.75 0.71 -6.69
C GLY A 57 4.64 0.14 -5.27
N GLU A 58 3.58 0.47 -4.56
CA GLU A 58 3.39 0.08 -3.17
C GLU A 58 2.41 -1.08 -3.04
N LEU A 59 2.86 -2.16 -2.42
CA LEU A 59 2.05 -3.33 -2.09
C LEU A 59 1.69 -3.32 -0.61
N GLN A 60 0.45 -3.66 -0.31
CA GLN A 60 -0.02 -3.79 1.07
C GLN A 60 -0.71 -5.13 1.27
N TRP A 61 -0.57 -5.72 2.47
CA TRP A 61 -1.04 -7.05 2.80
C TRP A 61 -2.14 -6.99 3.85
N ASN A 62 -3.37 -7.31 3.44
CA ASN A 62 -4.56 -7.35 4.29
C ASN A 62 -5.59 -8.33 3.70
N ALA A 63 -6.65 -8.67 4.45
CA ALA A 63 -7.71 -9.59 4.02
C ALA A 63 -8.86 -8.84 3.29
N ILE A 64 -8.52 -7.88 2.44
CA ILE A 64 -9.47 -7.16 1.58
C ILE A 64 -9.22 -7.63 0.15
N PRO A 65 -10.16 -8.34 -0.50
CA PRO A 65 -9.94 -8.88 -1.85
C PRO A 65 -9.52 -7.83 -2.88
N GLU A 66 -10.11 -6.65 -2.81
CA GLU A 66 -9.79 -5.53 -3.71
C GLU A 66 -8.35 -5.01 -3.54
N GLN A 67 -7.77 -5.14 -2.33
CA GLN A 67 -6.34 -4.83 -2.15
C GLN A 67 -5.48 -5.77 -2.99
N HIS A 68 -5.84 -7.04 -3.02
CA HIS A 68 -5.09 -8.03 -3.81
C HIS A 68 -5.30 -7.84 -5.30
N ASP A 69 -6.49 -7.45 -5.74
CA ASP A 69 -6.74 -7.10 -7.15
C ASP A 69 -5.87 -5.90 -7.55
N VAL A 70 -5.86 -4.85 -6.73
CA VAL A 70 -5.01 -3.66 -6.95
C VAL A 70 -3.52 -4.03 -6.93
N ASN A 71 -3.06 -4.88 -5.99
CA ASN A 71 -1.68 -5.34 -5.94
C ASN A 71 -1.25 -6.04 -7.24
N GLN A 72 -2.11 -6.89 -7.84
CA GLN A 72 -1.79 -7.55 -9.11
C GLN A 72 -1.62 -6.53 -10.24
N TYR A 73 -2.53 -5.57 -10.37
CA TYR A 73 -2.37 -4.50 -11.36
C TYR A 73 -1.11 -3.67 -11.14
N ILE A 74 -0.78 -3.33 -9.87
CA ILE A 74 0.46 -2.61 -9.53
C ILE A 74 1.69 -3.42 -9.97
N ILE A 75 1.73 -4.72 -9.67
CA ILE A 75 2.83 -5.61 -10.09
C ILE A 75 2.99 -5.58 -11.61
N ASP A 76 1.89 -5.78 -12.35
CA ASP A 76 1.92 -5.85 -13.81
C ASP A 76 2.37 -4.52 -14.44
N VAL A 77 1.74 -3.40 -14.07
CA VAL A 77 2.05 -2.10 -14.70
C VAL A 77 3.42 -1.58 -14.29
N CYS A 78 3.88 -1.88 -13.07
CA CYS A 78 5.22 -1.51 -12.63
C CYS A 78 6.29 -2.34 -13.35
N ALA A 79 6.09 -3.65 -13.53
CA ALA A 79 6.98 -4.50 -14.28
C ALA A 79 7.13 -4.03 -15.74
N GLU A 80 6.02 -3.69 -16.41
CA GLU A 80 6.03 -3.18 -17.79
C GLU A 80 6.79 -1.86 -17.94
N GLN A 81 6.81 -1.04 -16.91
CA GLN A 81 7.46 0.27 -16.94
C GLN A 81 8.81 0.31 -16.22
N GLY A 82 9.29 -0.81 -15.69
CA GLY A 82 10.55 -0.88 -14.94
C GLY A 82 10.51 0.01 -13.69
N VAL A 83 9.39 -0.02 -12.96
CA VAL A 83 9.21 0.62 -11.65
C VAL A 83 9.36 -0.44 -10.57
N GLU A 84 10.18 -0.14 -9.58
CA GLU A 84 10.42 -1.05 -8.46
C GLU A 84 9.24 -1.06 -7.48
N LEU A 85 9.08 -2.20 -6.77
CA LEU A 85 8.01 -2.41 -5.80
C LEU A 85 8.54 -2.31 -4.37
N ILE A 86 7.71 -1.80 -3.47
CA ILE A 86 7.92 -1.83 -2.01
C ILE A 86 6.70 -2.43 -1.31
N SER A 87 6.90 -3.05 -0.15
CA SER A 87 5.81 -3.48 0.72
C SER A 87 5.75 -2.61 1.97
N THR A 88 4.58 -2.06 2.27
CA THR A 88 4.38 -1.19 3.43
C THR A 88 3.22 -1.66 4.32
N ALA A 89 3.16 -1.14 5.54
CA ALA A 89 2.15 -1.52 6.53
C ALA A 89 0.97 -0.54 6.61
N ASP A 90 1.01 0.61 5.91
CA ASP A 90 0.01 1.69 6.04
C ASP A 90 -0.29 2.02 7.52
N SER A 91 0.77 2.30 8.28
CA SER A 91 0.73 2.35 9.75
C SER A 91 -0.19 3.44 10.28
N HIS A 92 -1.17 3.06 11.10
CA HIS A 92 -2.15 3.95 11.73
C HIS A 92 -2.12 3.91 13.26
N TYR A 93 -1.38 2.99 13.84
CA TYR A 93 -1.15 2.89 15.28
C TYR A 93 0.24 2.28 15.54
N PRO A 94 0.92 2.63 16.64
CA PRO A 94 2.35 2.35 16.79
C PRO A 94 2.69 0.93 17.21
N ARG A 95 1.73 0.15 17.77
CA ARG A 95 1.98 -1.20 18.32
C ARG A 95 0.77 -2.10 18.12
N PRO A 96 0.95 -3.40 17.91
CA PRO A 96 -0.12 -4.35 17.60
C PRO A 96 -1.24 -4.38 18.65
N GLU A 97 -0.96 -4.12 19.93
CA GLU A 97 -1.95 -4.15 21.01
C GLU A 97 -3.00 -3.03 20.91
N LEU A 98 -2.68 -1.94 20.21
CA LEU A 98 -3.53 -0.74 20.11
C LEU A 98 -4.56 -0.81 18.97
N PHE A 99 -4.78 -1.97 18.37
CA PHE A 99 -5.75 -2.11 17.30
C PHE A 99 -7.18 -1.76 17.74
N LYS A 100 -7.57 -2.09 18.98
CA LYS A 100 -8.91 -1.80 19.51
C LYS A 100 -9.16 -0.29 19.61
N ASP A 101 -8.19 0.47 20.06
CA ASP A 101 -8.27 1.92 20.18
C ASP A 101 -8.48 2.56 18.80
N ARG A 102 -7.74 2.08 17.80
CA ARG A 102 -7.89 2.52 16.41
C ARG A 102 -9.27 2.18 15.84
N GLU A 103 -9.76 0.95 16.06
CA GLU A 103 -11.08 0.52 15.58
C GLU A 103 -12.21 1.31 16.25
N LEU A 104 -12.11 1.57 17.55
CA LEU A 104 -13.03 2.45 18.26
C LEU A 104 -13.02 3.88 17.71
N TYR A 105 -11.83 4.45 17.48
CA TYR A 105 -11.69 5.77 16.88
C TYR A 105 -12.36 5.85 15.49
N LYS A 106 -12.20 4.84 14.65
CA LYS A 106 -12.89 4.76 13.35
C LYS A 106 -14.40 4.77 13.51
N GLN A 107 -14.95 3.99 14.43
CA GLN A 107 -16.38 3.96 14.64
C GLN A 107 -16.94 5.31 15.09
N ILE A 108 -16.22 6.01 15.97
CA ILE A 108 -16.58 7.37 16.38
C ILE A 108 -16.54 8.31 15.15
N GLY A 109 -15.51 8.21 14.31
CA GLY A 109 -15.37 9.03 13.10
C GLY A 109 -16.46 8.80 12.04
N TRP A 110 -17.13 7.63 12.08
CA TRP A 110 -18.22 7.27 11.15
C TRP A 110 -19.62 7.51 11.72
N LEU A 111 -19.74 7.99 12.95
CA LEU A 111 -21.06 8.33 13.51
C LEU A 111 -21.76 9.33 12.60
N GLY A 112 -22.97 8.96 12.16
CA GLY A 112 -23.78 9.77 11.24
C GLY A 112 -23.27 9.82 9.78
N LYS A 113 -22.30 8.96 9.40
CA LYS A 113 -21.78 8.86 8.04
C LYS A 113 -21.92 7.44 7.50
N SER A 114 -21.97 7.28 6.18
CA SER A 114 -21.86 5.98 5.52
C SER A 114 -20.46 5.39 5.72
N LYS A 115 -20.40 4.12 6.10
CA LYS A 115 -19.14 3.38 6.18
C LYS A 115 -18.71 2.92 4.79
N PRO A 116 -17.39 2.81 4.51
CA PRO A 116 -16.89 2.08 3.35
C PRO A 116 -17.36 0.61 3.39
N ASP A 117 -17.55 -0.01 2.23
CA ASP A 117 -18.04 -1.39 2.10
C ASP A 117 -17.17 -2.41 2.86
N TYR A 118 -15.86 -2.16 2.95
CA TYR A 118 -14.91 -3.01 3.67
C TYR A 118 -14.82 -2.70 5.18
N ALA A 119 -15.59 -1.72 5.68
CA ALA A 119 -15.51 -1.33 7.09
C ALA A 119 -16.29 -2.30 7.99
N GLU A 120 -15.65 -2.75 9.06
CA GLU A 120 -16.29 -3.61 10.04
C GLU A 120 -17.42 -2.89 10.81
N THR A 121 -18.49 -3.63 11.09
CA THR A 121 -19.62 -3.12 11.86
C THR A 121 -19.48 -3.37 13.36
N LYS A 122 -18.63 -4.34 13.73
CA LYS A 122 -18.36 -4.72 15.12
C LYS A 122 -16.90 -4.44 15.46
N LEU A 123 -16.62 -4.13 16.73
CA LEU A 123 -15.26 -4.04 17.23
C LEU A 123 -14.65 -5.45 17.28
N PRO A 124 -13.52 -5.70 16.62
CA PRO A 124 -12.82 -6.97 16.73
C PRO A 124 -12.35 -7.18 18.16
N GLN A 125 -12.49 -8.41 18.66
CA GLN A 125 -12.09 -8.78 20.02
C GLN A 125 -10.66 -9.27 20.09
N SER A 126 -10.15 -9.80 18.99
CA SER A 126 -8.78 -10.27 18.87
C SER A 126 -8.13 -9.82 17.56
N ARG A 127 -6.80 -9.98 17.44
CA ARG A 127 -6.04 -9.65 16.22
C ARG A 127 -6.41 -10.55 15.05
N GLU A 128 -6.81 -11.78 15.33
CA GLU A 128 -7.20 -12.77 14.32
C GLU A 128 -8.49 -12.38 13.58
N GLU A 129 -9.33 -11.56 14.21
CA GLU A 129 -10.55 -11.01 13.60
C GLU A 129 -10.27 -9.78 12.68
N LEU A 130 -9.04 -9.25 12.69
CA LEU A 130 -8.70 -8.11 11.86
C LEU A 130 -8.56 -8.51 10.39
N LYS A 131 -9.18 -7.75 9.51
CA LYS A 131 -8.92 -7.82 8.06
C LYS A 131 -7.60 -7.17 7.67
N TYR A 132 -7.04 -6.33 8.53
CA TYR A 132 -5.78 -5.61 8.31
C TYR A 132 -5.14 -5.25 9.66
N GLU A 133 -3.82 -5.30 9.68
CA GLU A 133 -3.01 -4.89 10.82
C GLU A 133 -2.11 -3.72 10.41
N LEU A 134 -2.42 -2.51 10.89
CA LEU A 134 -1.82 -1.25 10.45
C LEU A 134 -0.84 -0.67 11.49
N TYR A 135 0.10 -1.48 11.91
CA TYR A 135 1.22 -1.05 12.77
C TYR A 135 2.55 -1.23 12.01
N PRO A 136 3.62 -0.50 12.38
CA PRO A 136 4.94 -0.67 11.78
C PRO A 136 5.45 -2.10 11.96
N LYS A 137 5.79 -2.77 10.86
CA LYS A 137 6.26 -4.16 10.83
C LYS A 137 7.74 -4.23 10.43
N ASN A 138 8.50 -5.11 11.06
CA ASN A 138 9.79 -5.51 10.51
C ASN A 138 9.61 -6.45 9.29
N GLY A 139 10.70 -6.84 8.65
CA GLY A 139 10.66 -7.66 7.43
C GLY A 139 9.98 -9.02 7.62
N GLU A 140 10.23 -9.70 8.74
CA GLU A 140 9.61 -10.99 9.07
C GLU A 140 8.12 -10.84 9.28
N GLN A 141 7.70 -9.89 10.11
CA GLN A 141 6.29 -9.59 10.36
C GLN A 141 5.54 -9.15 9.09
N MET A 142 6.22 -8.47 8.17
CA MET A 142 5.64 -8.10 6.88
C MET A 142 5.43 -9.32 5.99
N TYR A 143 6.39 -10.24 5.98
CA TYR A 143 6.27 -11.47 5.22
C TYR A 143 5.19 -12.41 5.79
N GLU A 144 5.10 -12.52 7.12
CA GLU A 144 3.99 -13.23 7.80
C GLU A 144 2.62 -12.64 7.45
N ALA A 145 2.52 -11.31 7.42
CA ALA A 145 1.28 -10.64 7.00
C ALA A 145 0.93 -10.95 5.54
N PHE A 146 1.92 -10.96 4.65
CA PHE A 146 1.74 -11.39 3.28
C PHE A 146 1.19 -12.82 3.19
N GLU A 147 1.84 -13.81 3.81
CA GLU A 147 1.40 -15.21 3.76
C GLU A 147 -0.02 -15.36 4.33
N ARG A 148 -0.27 -14.77 5.49
CA ARG A 148 -1.57 -14.84 6.16
C ARG A 148 -2.70 -14.27 5.32
N TYR A 149 -2.53 -13.06 4.78
CA TYR A 149 -3.60 -12.35 4.13
C TYR A 149 -3.80 -12.74 2.66
N SER A 150 -2.73 -13.12 1.94
CA SER A 150 -2.86 -13.68 0.60
C SER A 150 -3.61 -15.01 0.64
N ASN A 151 -3.28 -15.90 1.60
CA ASN A 151 -4.00 -17.15 1.80
C ASN A 151 -5.47 -16.92 2.20
N ALA A 152 -5.74 -15.95 3.06
CA ALA A 152 -7.12 -15.62 3.47
C ALA A 152 -7.98 -15.10 2.31
N CYS A 153 -7.38 -14.53 1.28
CA CYS A 153 -8.04 -14.05 0.07
C CYS A 153 -7.93 -15.01 -1.13
N ASP A 154 -7.36 -16.21 -0.94
CA ASP A 154 -7.09 -17.18 -2.01
C ASP A 154 -6.32 -16.52 -3.19
N ARG A 155 -5.23 -15.81 -2.84
CA ARG A 155 -4.36 -15.13 -3.80
C ARG A 155 -2.94 -15.68 -3.73
N SER A 156 -2.34 -15.79 -4.92
CA SER A 156 -0.99 -16.31 -5.11
C SER A 156 -0.07 -15.25 -5.70
N TYR A 157 1.16 -15.17 -5.20
CA TYR A 157 2.19 -14.22 -5.63
C TYR A 157 3.54 -14.92 -5.75
N ASP A 158 4.43 -14.35 -6.54
CA ASP A 158 5.83 -14.73 -6.52
C ASP A 158 6.48 -14.35 -5.18
N ALA A 159 6.92 -15.37 -4.43
CA ALA A 159 7.50 -15.15 -3.10
C ALA A 159 8.83 -14.37 -3.16
N GLY A 160 9.60 -14.51 -4.25
CA GLY A 160 10.82 -13.75 -4.48
C GLY A 160 10.52 -12.27 -4.65
N LEU A 161 9.56 -11.92 -5.53
CA LEU A 161 9.10 -10.56 -5.75
C LEU A 161 8.64 -9.90 -4.43
N VAL A 162 7.90 -10.63 -3.60
CA VAL A 162 7.43 -10.10 -2.32
C VAL A 162 8.60 -9.86 -1.35
N ARG A 163 9.54 -10.80 -1.23
CA ARG A 163 10.74 -10.63 -0.40
C ARG A 163 11.57 -9.43 -0.86
N ASP A 164 11.75 -9.26 -2.16
CA ASP A 164 12.47 -8.13 -2.74
C ASP A 164 11.78 -6.80 -2.42
N SER A 165 10.45 -6.75 -2.53
CA SER A 165 9.67 -5.54 -2.20
C SER A 165 9.75 -5.16 -0.72
N ILE A 166 9.84 -6.15 0.18
CA ILE A 166 10.04 -5.92 1.62
C ILE A 166 11.47 -5.43 1.88
N SER A 167 12.48 -6.10 1.32
CA SER A 167 13.90 -5.76 1.51
C SER A 167 14.23 -4.36 0.97
N ARG A 168 13.55 -3.94 -0.10
CA ARG A 168 13.78 -2.63 -0.72
C ARG A 168 13.45 -1.47 0.21
N THR A 169 12.52 -1.60 1.14
CA THR A 169 12.26 -0.56 2.15
C THR A 169 13.48 -0.32 3.04
N HIS A 170 14.22 -1.39 3.37
CA HIS A 170 15.48 -1.27 4.11
C HIS A 170 16.56 -0.57 3.26
N SER A 171 16.73 -0.99 2.01
CA SER A 171 17.70 -0.35 1.10
C SER A 171 17.38 1.14 0.88
N ILE A 172 16.11 1.52 0.76
CA ILE A 172 15.72 2.93 0.68
C ILE A 172 16.19 3.69 1.91
N ALA A 173 15.92 3.17 3.11
CA ALA A 173 16.26 3.85 4.35
C ALA A 173 17.77 3.98 4.59
N HIS A 174 18.57 3.01 4.15
CA HIS A 174 20.02 2.97 4.41
C HIS A 174 20.87 3.49 3.26
N ASP A 175 20.41 3.35 2.01
CA ASP A 175 21.23 3.62 0.84
C ASP A 175 20.80 4.91 0.10
N ARG A 176 19.55 5.36 0.30
CA ARG A 176 18.96 6.46 -0.47
C ARG A 176 18.54 7.67 0.35
N ILE A 177 18.52 7.56 1.67
CA ILE A 177 18.20 8.66 2.58
C ILE A 177 19.48 9.05 3.31
N GLU A 178 19.88 10.30 3.13
CA GLU A 178 21.02 10.86 3.86
C GLU A 178 20.66 11.10 5.32
N ASP A 179 21.66 10.97 6.21
CA ASP A 179 21.49 11.35 7.61
C ASP A 179 21.21 12.85 7.72
N PHE A 180 20.06 13.18 8.27
CA PHE A 180 19.65 14.57 8.50
C PHE A 180 19.55 14.88 9.99
N TYR A 181 20.41 15.77 10.43
CA TYR A 181 20.39 16.33 11.78
C TYR A 181 20.01 17.81 11.69
N PRO A 182 18.81 18.20 12.11
CA PRO A 182 18.44 19.62 12.12
C PRO A 182 19.41 20.40 13.03
N ASP A 183 19.84 21.56 12.55
CA ASP A 183 20.64 22.48 13.37
C ASP A 183 19.88 22.81 14.66
N ARG A 184 20.57 22.74 15.78
CA ARG A 184 19.99 23.02 17.12
C ARG A 184 19.94 24.52 17.38
#